data_aeefe4a22fcf2bdfba707eab57fce151
#
_entry.id   aeefe4a22fcf2bdfba707eab57fce151
#
_cell.length_a   1.000
_cell.length_b   1.000
_cell.length_c   1.000
_cell.angle_alpha   90.00
_cell.angle_beta   90.00
_cell.angle_gamma   90.00
#
_symmetry.space_group_name_H-M   'P 1'
#
loop_
_entity.id
_entity.type
_entity.pdbx_description
1 polymer ?
#
loop_
_entity_poly.entity_id
_entity_poly.type
_entity_poly.pdbx_seq_one_letter_code
_entity_poly.pdbx_strand_id
1 'polypeptide(L)'
;MSQPSARSAGAASKGWTPTGGFGLVSPAKDIDAAARLLWGRPTLVLTGAGMSTGSGLPDYRGRDAVPRSPMSYQEFVGSDLSRRRYWARSTVGWRWFADARPNDAHLTLAELGRRTPLVGVVTQNVDGLHQAAGSSPVVDLHGDLARVVCLSCGEVTSRIDLQGRLLKLNPAFFEQATSSESSNRAQDASTRSGRFAPGTGSTSIAPDGDAEVDRTHDFAYPCCDCGGMLKPDVVYFGENAPRAVTERAHAMLDQAEALLVLGTSLSVMSGLRFLRRSAKDGRPIVIVNDGATRGDDLATLRLHGRITPILRRWLLAAGP
;
A
#
# COMPACT_ATOMS: atom_id res chain seq x y z
N MET A 1 -7.74 -46.47 23.86
CA MET A 1 -7.45 -45.81 22.59
C MET A 1 -8.29 -44.56 22.54
N SER A 2 -7.71 -43.44 22.98
CA SER A 2 -8.41 -42.16 23.07
C SER A 2 -8.06 -41.33 21.83
N GLN A 3 -9.06 -40.87 21.10
CA GLN A 3 -8.88 -39.97 19.95
C GLN A 3 -8.42 -38.56 20.41
N PRO A 4 -7.52 -37.92 19.69
CA PRO A 4 -7.18 -36.53 19.98
C PRO A 4 -8.27 -35.60 19.44
N SER A 5 -8.79 -34.72 20.30
CA SER A 5 -9.74 -33.67 19.99
C SER A 5 -9.18 -32.69 18.94
N ALA A 6 -9.93 -32.46 17.89
CA ALA A 6 -9.69 -31.40 16.90
C ALA A 6 -9.68 -30.03 17.60
N ARG A 7 -8.52 -29.37 17.61
CA ARG A 7 -8.40 -27.97 18.01
C ARG A 7 -9.08 -27.13 16.92
N SER A 8 -10.07 -26.35 17.33
CA SER A 8 -10.79 -25.40 16.50
C SER A 8 -9.80 -24.43 15.81
N ALA A 9 -9.95 -24.31 14.50
CA ALA A 9 -9.23 -23.30 13.71
C ALA A 9 -9.48 -21.92 14.30
N GLY A 10 -8.38 -21.26 14.68
CA GLY A 10 -8.38 -19.98 15.34
C GLY A 10 -9.10 -18.91 14.52
N ALA A 11 -10.01 -18.20 15.17
CA ALA A 11 -10.62 -16.98 14.68
C ALA A 11 -9.50 -16.02 14.18
N ALA A 12 -9.60 -15.56 12.94
CA ALA A 12 -8.76 -14.51 12.41
C ALA A 12 -8.75 -13.34 13.41
N SER A 13 -7.59 -12.99 13.95
CA SER A 13 -7.46 -11.90 14.90
C SER A 13 -8.02 -10.65 14.25
N LYS A 14 -9.09 -10.08 14.82
CA LYS A 14 -9.60 -8.77 14.40
C LYS A 14 -8.44 -7.79 14.51
N GLY A 15 -7.89 -7.37 13.35
CA GLY A 15 -6.79 -6.42 13.31
C GLY A 15 -7.18 -5.12 14.02
N TRP A 16 -6.22 -4.44 14.62
CA TRP A 16 -6.42 -3.11 15.19
C TRP A 16 -7.01 -2.15 14.13
N THR A 17 -8.02 -1.38 14.50
CA THR A 17 -8.70 -0.41 13.63
C THR A 17 -8.60 0.99 14.27
N PRO A 18 -8.37 2.07 13.49
CA PRO A 18 -8.39 3.44 14.01
C PRO A 18 -9.76 3.77 14.62
N THR A 19 -9.75 4.36 15.81
CA THR A 19 -10.97 4.70 16.57
C THR A 19 -11.31 6.19 16.50
N GLY A 20 -10.76 6.96 15.54
CA GLY A 20 -11.06 8.39 15.36
C GLY A 20 -9.83 9.24 15.04
N GLY A 21 -9.91 10.53 15.31
CA GLY A 21 -8.83 11.50 15.07
C GLY A 21 -8.72 11.99 13.63
N PHE A 22 -9.68 11.67 12.78
CA PHE A 22 -9.71 12.13 11.39
C PHE A 22 -10.06 13.61 11.27
N GLY A 23 -9.40 14.29 10.34
CA GLY A 23 -9.64 15.70 10.02
C GLY A 23 -9.06 16.68 11.04
N LEU A 24 -8.34 16.22 12.03
CA LEU A 24 -7.55 17.08 12.90
C LEU A 24 -6.37 17.66 12.12
N VAL A 25 -5.96 18.87 12.47
CA VAL A 25 -4.80 19.53 11.87
C VAL A 25 -3.90 20.03 12.98
N SER A 26 -2.66 19.56 12.98
CA SER A 26 -1.65 20.03 13.94
C SER A 26 -1.28 21.49 13.70
N PRO A 27 -1.09 22.27 14.76
CA PRO A 27 -0.66 23.66 14.64
C PRO A 27 0.76 23.76 14.07
N ALA A 28 1.04 24.89 13.40
CA ALA A 28 2.34 25.14 12.75
C ALA A 28 3.55 24.95 13.68
N LYS A 29 3.42 25.36 14.96
CA LYS A 29 4.48 25.19 15.97
C LYS A 29 4.90 23.73 16.18
N ASP A 30 3.93 22.80 16.12
CA ASP A 30 4.19 21.37 16.33
C ASP A 30 4.81 20.76 15.06
N ILE A 31 4.38 21.24 13.87
CA ILE A 31 4.99 20.85 12.59
C ILE A 31 6.46 21.27 12.56
N ASP A 32 6.77 22.49 13.01
CA ASP A 32 8.15 22.99 13.07
C ASP A 32 8.97 22.28 14.17
N ALA A 33 8.35 21.91 15.29
CA ALA A 33 8.99 21.11 16.32
C ALA A 33 9.38 19.71 15.81
N ALA A 34 8.51 19.09 15.03
CA ALA A 34 8.80 17.81 14.37
C ALA A 34 9.98 17.92 13.38
N ALA A 35 10.01 18.98 12.59
CA ALA A 35 11.12 19.24 11.70
C ALA A 35 12.45 19.32 12.47
N ARG A 36 12.50 20.06 13.59
CA ARG A 36 13.70 20.17 14.44
C ARG A 36 14.15 18.84 15.05
N LEU A 37 13.21 17.92 15.32
CA LEU A 37 13.55 16.58 15.79
C LEU A 37 14.24 15.72 14.72
N LEU A 38 13.90 15.95 13.46
CA LEU A 38 14.39 15.14 12.33
C LEU A 38 15.62 15.76 11.67
N TRP A 39 15.73 17.10 11.61
CA TRP A 39 16.78 17.77 10.88
C TRP A 39 18.17 17.52 11.45
N GLY A 40 19.13 17.31 10.53
CA GLY A 40 20.50 16.97 10.87
C GLY A 40 20.71 15.55 11.34
N ARG A 41 19.65 14.73 11.42
CA ARG A 41 19.70 13.31 11.83
C ARG A 41 19.48 12.40 10.63
N PRO A 42 20.29 11.38 10.42
CA PRO A 42 19.97 10.29 9.50
C PRO A 42 18.57 9.71 9.83
N THR A 43 17.61 9.94 8.94
CA THR A 43 16.20 9.63 9.19
C THR A 43 15.70 8.55 8.23
N LEU A 44 15.16 7.44 8.77
CA LEU A 44 14.42 6.47 7.97
C LEU A 44 12.96 6.91 7.84
N VAL A 45 12.41 6.79 6.64
CA VAL A 45 10.99 7.04 6.39
C VAL A 45 10.24 5.72 6.23
N LEU A 46 9.17 5.52 7.01
CA LEU A 46 8.24 4.41 6.88
C LEU A 46 6.91 4.93 6.33
N THR A 47 6.44 4.38 5.21
CA THR A 47 5.19 4.83 4.59
C THR A 47 4.14 3.72 4.46
N GLY A 48 2.87 4.13 4.33
CA GLY A 48 1.74 3.25 4.06
C GLY A 48 0.72 3.88 3.12
N ALA A 49 -0.43 3.24 2.94
CA ALA A 49 -1.42 3.54 1.89
C ALA A 49 -1.93 4.99 1.91
N GLY A 50 -1.95 5.65 3.07
CA GLY A 50 -2.30 7.07 3.18
C GLY A 50 -1.36 8.00 2.41
N MET A 51 -0.14 7.55 2.05
CA MET A 51 0.79 8.30 1.19
C MET A 51 0.28 8.39 -0.25
N SER A 52 -0.45 7.37 -0.72
CA SER A 52 -0.89 7.23 -2.12
C SER A 52 -2.34 7.67 -2.37
N THR A 53 -3.09 8.11 -1.36
CA THR A 53 -4.48 8.58 -1.52
C THR A 53 -4.58 9.78 -2.46
N GLY A 54 -3.60 10.69 -2.44
CA GLY A 54 -3.49 11.80 -3.38
C GLY A 54 -3.18 11.39 -4.83
N SER A 55 -2.81 10.14 -5.07
CA SER A 55 -2.59 9.53 -6.40
C SER A 55 -3.84 8.79 -6.92
N GLY A 56 -4.96 8.85 -6.19
CA GLY A 56 -6.20 8.16 -6.54
C GLY A 56 -6.26 6.69 -6.10
N LEU A 57 -5.24 6.19 -5.38
CA LEU A 57 -5.25 4.85 -4.81
C LEU A 57 -5.93 4.88 -3.42
N PRO A 58 -6.86 3.96 -3.14
CA PRO A 58 -7.54 3.92 -1.85
C PRO A 58 -6.60 3.47 -0.73
N ASP A 59 -6.96 3.77 0.50
CA ASP A 59 -6.33 3.19 1.68
C ASP A 59 -7.23 2.16 2.37
N TYR A 60 -6.67 1.40 3.31
CA TYR A 60 -7.41 0.33 4.00
C TYR A 60 -8.24 0.81 5.18
N ARG A 61 -7.90 1.95 5.79
CA ARG A 61 -8.39 2.37 7.12
C ARG A 61 -8.51 3.87 7.28
N GLY A 62 -8.48 4.64 6.19
CA GLY A 62 -8.76 6.06 6.19
C GLY A 62 -10.24 6.36 6.47
N ARG A 63 -10.58 7.64 6.51
CA ARG A 63 -11.94 8.12 6.79
C ARG A 63 -12.99 7.49 5.89
N ASP A 64 -12.66 7.37 4.59
CA ASP A 64 -13.57 6.92 3.54
C ASP A 64 -13.28 5.48 3.11
N ALA A 65 -12.50 4.75 3.92
CA ALA A 65 -12.11 3.37 3.59
C ALA A 65 -13.31 2.43 3.67
N VAL A 66 -13.53 1.68 2.60
CA VAL A 66 -14.55 0.63 2.55
C VAL A 66 -13.98 -0.62 3.23
N PRO A 67 -14.68 -1.20 4.24
CA PRO A 67 -14.25 -2.44 4.89
C PRO A 67 -14.14 -3.58 3.86
N ARG A 68 -13.01 -4.26 3.83
CA ARG A 68 -12.73 -5.37 2.90
C ARG A 68 -12.05 -6.52 3.63
N SER A 69 -12.22 -7.70 3.07
CA SER A 69 -11.49 -8.91 3.47
C SER A 69 -10.52 -9.28 2.35
N PRO A 70 -9.26 -8.79 2.41
CA PRO A 70 -8.27 -9.14 1.41
C PRO A 70 -8.01 -10.64 1.40
N MET A 71 -7.73 -11.20 0.22
CA MET A 71 -7.41 -12.62 0.06
C MET A 71 -6.15 -12.97 0.86
N SER A 72 -6.18 -14.07 1.59
CA SER A 72 -5.01 -14.61 2.28
C SER A 72 -4.13 -15.43 1.33
N TYR A 73 -2.87 -15.62 1.70
CA TYR A 73 -1.95 -16.49 0.96
C TYR A 73 -2.50 -17.92 0.85
N GLN A 74 -3.03 -18.47 1.96
CA GLN A 74 -3.57 -19.81 2.02
C GLN A 74 -4.79 -20.00 1.10
N GLU A 75 -5.65 -18.97 1.00
CA GLU A 75 -6.79 -18.99 0.06
C GLU A 75 -6.31 -18.98 -1.38
N PHE A 76 -5.30 -18.14 -1.69
CA PHE A 76 -4.76 -18.05 -3.03
C PHE A 76 -4.12 -19.36 -3.49
N VAL A 77 -3.24 -19.96 -2.69
CA VAL A 77 -2.52 -21.18 -3.08
C VAL A 77 -3.42 -22.44 -2.99
N GLY A 78 -4.38 -22.44 -2.09
CA GLY A 78 -5.22 -23.61 -1.78
C GLY A 78 -6.35 -23.88 -2.77
N SER A 79 -6.79 -22.90 -3.57
CA SER A 79 -7.99 -23.03 -4.40
C SER A 79 -7.82 -22.42 -5.80
N ASP A 80 -8.15 -23.20 -6.84
CA ASP A 80 -8.21 -22.71 -8.22
C ASP A 80 -9.27 -21.63 -8.38
N LEU A 81 -10.44 -21.79 -7.75
CA LEU A 81 -11.51 -20.78 -7.75
C LEU A 81 -11.06 -19.46 -7.11
N SER A 82 -10.26 -19.53 -6.03
CA SER A 82 -9.69 -18.33 -5.40
C SER A 82 -8.72 -17.62 -6.33
N ARG A 83 -7.87 -18.35 -7.06
CA ARG A 83 -6.97 -17.77 -8.06
C ARG A 83 -7.73 -17.16 -9.25
N ARG A 84 -8.78 -17.83 -9.77
CA ARG A 84 -9.66 -17.26 -10.80
C ARG A 84 -10.27 -15.96 -10.35
N ARG A 85 -10.84 -15.95 -9.14
CA ARG A 85 -11.40 -14.75 -8.53
C ARG A 85 -10.35 -13.65 -8.40
N TYR A 86 -9.17 -13.97 -7.88
CA TYR A 86 -8.09 -13.01 -7.74
C TYR A 86 -7.69 -12.40 -9.10
N TRP A 87 -7.37 -13.24 -10.09
CA TRP A 87 -6.90 -12.74 -11.38
C TRP A 87 -7.96 -11.98 -12.15
N ALA A 88 -9.22 -12.37 -12.08
CA ALA A 88 -10.34 -11.62 -12.67
C ALA A 88 -10.41 -10.20 -12.09
N ARG A 89 -10.44 -10.09 -10.77
CA ARG A 89 -10.54 -8.83 -10.03
C ARG A 89 -9.29 -7.97 -10.22
N SER A 90 -8.11 -8.58 -10.12
CA SER A 90 -6.83 -7.92 -10.34
C SER A 90 -6.67 -7.41 -11.78
N THR A 91 -7.23 -8.11 -12.78
CA THR A 91 -7.17 -7.67 -14.17
C THR A 91 -7.98 -6.41 -14.40
N VAL A 92 -9.15 -6.30 -13.79
CA VAL A 92 -9.98 -5.10 -13.82
C VAL A 92 -9.31 -3.97 -13.03
N GLY A 93 -8.80 -4.24 -11.84
CA GLY A 93 -8.19 -3.24 -10.96
C GLY A 93 -6.83 -2.72 -11.45
N TRP A 94 -6.12 -3.48 -12.29
CA TRP A 94 -4.77 -3.16 -12.74
C TRP A 94 -4.64 -1.78 -13.39
N ARG A 95 -5.62 -1.34 -14.17
CA ARG A 95 -5.58 -0.04 -14.86
C ARG A 95 -5.34 1.14 -13.93
N TRP A 96 -5.95 1.12 -12.72
CA TRP A 96 -5.77 2.21 -11.76
C TRP A 96 -4.35 2.27 -11.20
N PHE A 97 -3.72 1.10 -10.99
CA PHE A 97 -2.32 1.04 -10.57
C PHE A 97 -1.37 1.43 -11.71
N ALA A 98 -1.62 0.94 -12.93
CA ALA A 98 -0.81 1.27 -14.11
C ALA A 98 -0.87 2.77 -14.45
N ASP A 99 -2.01 3.42 -14.23
CA ASP A 99 -2.22 4.84 -14.51
C ASP A 99 -1.87 5.74 -13.34
N ALA A 100 -1.66 5.20 -12.13
CA ALA A 100 -1.29 5.99 -10.96
C ALA A 100 0.03 6.73 -11.18
N ARG A 101 0.08 7.97 -10.69
CA ARG A 101 1.28 8.82 -10.78
C ARG A 101 1.65 9.32 -9.38
N PRO A 102 2.93 9.56 -9.11
CA PRO A 102 3.35 10.18 -7.87
C PRO A 102 2.58 11.47 -7.61
N ASN A 103 2.05 11.61 -6.42
CA ASN A 103 1.43 12.85 -5.98
C ASN A 103 2.45 13.79 -5.34
N ASP A 104 2.01 15.00 -5.00
CA ASP A 104 2.86 16.03 -4.39
C ASP A 104 3.59 15.56 -3.12
N ALA A 105 3.00 14.67 -2.32
CA ALA A 105 3.68 14.15 -1.12
C ALA A 105 4.88 13.27 -1.50
N HIS A 106 4.75 12.41 -2.53
CA HIS A 106 5.87 11.62 -3.04
C HIS A 106 6.99 12.49 -3.59
N LEU A 107 6.63 13.48 -4.44
CA LEU A 107 7.61 14.39 -5.05
C LEU A 107 8.32 15.25 -3.98
N THR A 108 7.55 15.78 -3.01
CA THR A 108 8.11 16.57 -1.91
C THR A 108 9.02 15.73 -1.01
N LEU A 109 8.67 14.48 -0.74
CA LEU A 109 9.52 13.59 0.04
C LEU A 109 10.83 13.25 -0.69
N ALA A 110 10.77 13.01 -1.99
CA ALA A 110 11.96 12.78 -2.80
C ALA A 110 12.87 14.00 -2.81
N GLU A 111 12.30 15.22 -2.88
CA GLU A 111 13.08 16.47 -2.80
C GLU A 111 13.67 16.69 -1.40
N LEU A 112 12.93 16.41 -0.33
CA LEU A 112 13.47 16.43 1.02
C LEU A 112 14.65 15.47 1.17
N GLY A 113 14.60 14.29 0.55
CA GLY A 113 15.70 13.33 0.58
C GLY A 113 16.98 13.81 -0.10
N ARG A 114 16.89 14.79 -1.02
CA ARG A 114 18.06 15.45 -1.62
C ARG A 114 18.68 16.54 -0.74
N ARG A 115 17.89 17.10 0.17
CA ARG A 115 18.28 18.26 1.01
C ARG A 115 18.55 17.92 2.47
N THR A 116 18.15 16.73 2.90
CA THR A 116 18.26 16.29 4.30
C THR A 116 18.84 14.88 4.35
N PRO A 117 19.45 14.46 5.46
CA PRO A 117 20.07 13.13 5.58
C PRO A 117 19.01 12.02 5.72
N LEU A 118 18.14 11.84 4.70
CA LEU A 118 17.26 10.68 4.67
C LEU A 118 18.06 9.43 4.32
N VAL A 119 17.99 8.42 5.17
CA VAL A 119 18.58 7.09 4.94
C VAL A 119 17.88 6.39 3.76
N GLY A 120 16.57 6.66 3.59
CA GLY A 120 15.73 6.14 2.51
C GLY A 120 14.31 5.89 2.98
N VAL A 121 13.56 5.18 2.14
CA VAL A 121 12.14 4.88 2.37
C VAL A 121 11.95 3.36 2.50
N VAL A 122 11.27 2.93 3.56
CA VAL A 122 10.66 1.60 3.67
C VAL A 122 9.15 1.79 3.48
N THR A 123 8.60 1.22 2.43
CA THR A 123 7.17 1.37 2.14
C THR A 123 6.41 0.07 2.32
N GLN A 124 5.20 0.16 2.88
CA GLN A 124 4.22 -0.92 2.93
C GLN A 124 3.37 -0.97 1.65
N ASN A 125 3.46 0.08 0.82
CA ASN A 125 2.74 0.17 -0.43
C ASN A 125 3.38 -0.72 -1.50
N VAL A 126 2.56 -1.12 -2.47
CA VAL A 126 2.92 -2.03 -3.57
C VAL A 126 2.79 -1.35 -4.94
N ASP A 127 2.79 -0.01 -4.95
CA ASP A 127 2.42 0.83 -6.10
C ASP A 127 3.62 1.40 -6.89
N GLY A 128 4.84 1.29 -6.38
CA GLY A 128 6.06 1.79 -7.02
C GLY A 128 6.17 3.32 -7.10
N LEU A 129 5.27 4.08 -6.45
CA LEU A 129 5.19 5.54 -6.60
C LEU A 129 6.35 6.30 -5.95
N HIS A 130 6.99 5.74 -4.92
CA HIS A 130 8.20 6.33 -4.33
C HIS A 130 9.36 6.32 -5.31
N GLN A 131 9.59 5.18 -5.98
CA GLN A 131 10.63 5.04 -7.01
C GLN A 131 10.33 5.96 -8.20
N ALA A 132 9.09 5.98 -8.66
CA ALA A 132 8.64 6.86 -9.75
C ALA A 132 8.78 8.35 -9.41
N ALA A 133 8.71 8.74 -8.13
CA ALA A 133 8.96 10.11 -7.66
C ALA A 133 10.46 10.46 -7.54
N GLY A 134 11.35 9.48 -7.68
CA GLY A 134 12.80 9.66 -7.54
C GLY A 134 13.33 9.52 -6.11
N SER A 135 12.55 8.94 -5.18
CA SER A 135 13.08 8.54 -3.86
C SER A 135 14.09 7.39 -4.02
N SER A 136 15.22 7.43 -3.31
CA SER A 136 16.26 6.39 -3.34
C SER A 136 17.13 6.47 -2.07
N PRO A 137 17.48 5.33 -1.43
CA PRO A 137 16.95 3.99 -1.70
C PRO A 137 15.50 3.78 -1.22
N VAL A 138 14.80 2.84 -1.86
CA VAL A 138 13.45 2.41 -1.44
C VAL A 138 13.45 0.89 -1.21
N VAL A 139 12.78 0.45 -0.15
CA VAL A 139 12.51 -0.98 0.12
C VAL A 139 11.00 -1.20 0.16
N ASP A 140 10.49 -1.98 -0.79
CA ASP A 140 9.09 -2.41 -0.88
C ASP A 140 8.88 -3.57 0.09
N LEU A 141 8.45 -3.26 1.32
CA LEU A 141 8.31 -4.25 2.41
C LEU A 141 7.29 -5.34 2.09
N HIS A 142 6.28 -5.01 1.30
CA HIS A 142 5.22 -5.93 0.90
C HIS A 142 5.25 -6.26 -0.60
N GLY A 143 6.36 -6.01 -1.28
CA GLY A 143 6.51 -6.30 -2.71
C GLY A 143 5.99 -5.22 -3.64
N ASP A 144 5.74 -5.59 -4.90
CA ASP A 144 5.39 -4.66 -5.97
C ASP A 144 4.36 -5.29 -6.93
N LEU A 145 3.22 -4.64 -7.13
CA LEU A 145 2.15 -5.10 -8.03
C LEU A 145 2.55 -5.07 -9.52
N ALA A 146 3.59 -4.32 -9.89
CA ALA A 146 4.11 -4.31 -11.25
C ALA A 146 4.86 -5.60 -11.62
N ARG A 147 5.07 -6.51 -10.65
CA ARG A 147 5.77 -7.79 -10.83
C ARG A 147 4.87 -8.98 -10.54
N VAL A 148 5.21 -10.10 -11.16
CA VAL A 148 4.58 -11.41 -10.97
C VAL A 148 5.67 -12.43 -10.74
N VAL A 149 5.52 -13.27 -9.73
CA VAL A 149 6.49 -14.31 -9.39
C VAL A 149 5.90 -15.70 -9.60
N CYS A 150 6.68 -16.60 -10.14
CA CYS A 150 6.35 -18.03 -10.18
C CYS A 150 6.71 -18.69 -8.85
N LEU A 151 5.73 -19.34 -8.21
CA LEU A 151 5.96 -20.02 -6.93
C LEU A 151 6.79 -21.31 -7.03
N SER A 152 7.01 -21.82 -8.24
CA SER A 152 7.78 -23.05 -8.45
C SER A 152 9.24 -22.78 -8.84
N CYS A 153 9.50 -21.92 -9.83
CA CYS A 153 10.86 -21.66 -10.31
C CYS A 153 11.44 -20.32 -9.83
N GLY A 154 10.64 -19.46 -9.19
CA GLY A 154 11.06 -18.14 -8.71
C GLY A 154 11.22 -17.07 -9.78
N GLU A 155 10.92 -17.39 -11.05
CA GLU A 155 10.99 -16.42 -12.15
C GLU A 155 10.08 -15.23 -11.85
N VAL A 156 10.61 -14.02 -12.06
CA VAL A 156 9.86 -12.76 -11.90
C VAL A 156 9.64 -12.14 -13.28
N THR A 157 8.37 -11.90 -13.61
CA THR A 157 7.95 -11.33 -14.89
C THR A 157 7.15 -10.05 -14.69
N SER A 158 6.90 -9.33 -15.79
CA SER A 158 6.13 -8.09 -15.77
C SER A 158 4.63 -8.36 -15.61
N ARG A 159 3.98 -7.59 -14.74
CA ARG A 159 2.51 -7.60 -14.61
C ARG A 159 1.81 -7.10 -15.87
N ILE A 160 2.45 -6.20 -16.63
CA ILE A 160 1.92 -5.70 -17.91
C ILE A 160 1.87 -6.83 -18.94
N ASP A 161 2.91 -7.66 -19.02
CA ASP A 161 2.93 -8.80 -19.95
C ASP A 161 1.86 -9.83 -19.56
N LEU A 162 1.73 -10.12 -18.26
CA LEU A 162 0.67 -10.98 -17.78
C LEU A 162 -0.72 -10.36 -18.06
N GLN A 163 -0.89 -9.04 -17.95
CA GLN A 163 -2.15 -8.38 -18.29
C GLN A 163 -2.55 -8.66 -19.75
N GLY A 164 -1.61 -8.53 -20.67
CA GLY A 164 -1.85 -8.86 -22.09
C GLY A 164 -2.26 -10.32 -22.32
N ARG A 165 -1.67 -11.27 -21.58
CA ARG A 165 -2.07 -12.70 -21.61
C ARG A 165 -3.47 -12.91 -21.06
N LEU A 166 -3.81 -12.29 -19.91
CA LEU A 166 -5.13 -12.40 -19.26
C LEU A 166 -6.25 -11.84 -20.14
N LEU A 167 -6.02 -10.70 -20.80
CA LEU A 167 -6.97 -10.11 -21.76
C LEU A 167 -7.24 -11.02 -22.95
N LYS A 168 -6.20 -11.61 -23.51
CA LYS A 168 -6.33 -12.57 -24.64
C LYS A 168 -7.09 -13.84 -24.27
N LEU A 169 -6.92 -14.33 -23.05
CA LEU A 169 -7.61 -15.52 -22.56
C LEU A 169 -9.09 -15.29 -22.22
N ASN A 170 -9.50 -14.04 -21.98
CA ASN A 170 -10.84 -13.71 -21.49
C ASN A 170 -11.51 -12.58 -22.29
N PRO A 171 -11.62 -12.65 -23.63
CA PRO A 171 -12.15 -11.53 -24.43
C PRO A 171 -13.58 -11.14 -24.06
N ALA A 172 -14.47 -12.12 -23.90
CA ALA A 172 -15.88 -11.87 -23.54
C ALA A 172 -16.06 -11.25 -22.14
N PHE A 173 -15.14 -11.50 -21.21
CA PHE A 173 -15.19 -10.92 -19.87
C PHE A 173 -15.00 -9.39 -19.91
N PHE A 174 -14.16 -8.90 -20.81
CA PHE A 174 -13.87 -7.47 -20.95
C PHE A 174 -14.89 -6.71 -21.79
N GLU A 175 -15.48 -7.33 -22.80
CA GLU A 175 -16.56 -6.74 -23.57
C GLU A 175 -17.76 -6.39 -22.68
N GLN A 176 -18.09 -7.25 -21.71
CA GLN A 176 -19.16 -7.01 -20.75
C GLN A 176 -18.79 -5.93 -19.70
N ALA A 177 -17.55 -5.90 -19.23
CA ALA A 177 -17.09 -4.90 -18.28
C ALA A 177 -17.09 -3.48 -18.88
N THR A 178 -16.70 -3.34 -20.16
CA THR A 178 -16.69 -2.03 -20.86
C THR A 178 -18.09 -1.57 -21.25
N SER A 179 -19.02 -2.46 -21.59
CA SER A 179 -20.40 -2.11 -21.92
C SER A 179 -21.22 -1.64 -20.70
N SER A 180 -20.97 -2.19 -19.51
CA SER A 180 -21.59 -1.72 -18.26
C SER A 180 -21.10 -0.34 -17.83
N GLU A 181 -19.85 0.03 -18.11
CA GLU A 181 -19.31 1.38 -17.87
C GLU A 181 -19.89 2.43 -18.85
N SER A 182 -20.16 2.05 -20.09
CA SER A 182 -20.76 2.94 -21.10
C SER A 182 -22.20 3.31 -20.75
N SER A 183 -22.95 2.40 -20.17
CA SER A 183 -24.35 2.64 -19.74
C SER A 183 -24.43 3.61 -18.57
N ASN A 184 -23.46 3.61 -17.67
CA ASN A 184 -23.40 4.52 -16.52
C ASN A 184 -22.87 5.92 -16.90
N ARG A 185 -22.03 6.04 -17.95
CA ARG A 185 -21.53 7.34 -18.44
C ARG A 185 -22.62 8.17 -19.14
N ALA A 186 -23.62 7.55 -19.72
CA ALA A 186 -24.71 8.26 -20.40
C ALA A 186 -25.67 8.99 -19.45
N GLN A 187 -25.72 8.62 -18.18
CA GLN A 187 -26.59 9.24 -17.17
C GLN A 187 -25.95 10.41 -16.41
N ASP A 188 -24.61 10.58 -16.46
CA ASP A 188 -23.88 11.56 -15.64
C ASP A 188 -23.28 12.75 -16.44
N ALA A 189 -23.75 12.99 -17.67
CA ALA A 189 -23.24 14.05 -18.55
C ALA A 189 -23.64 15.49 -18.14
N SER A 190 -24.25 15.71 -16.95
CA SER A 190 -24.77 17.03 -16.56
C SER A 190 -23.92 17.81 -15.54
N THR A 191 -22.78 17.31 -15.07
CA THR A 191 -21.92 18.07 -14.14
C THR A 191 -20.50 18.22 -14.67
N ARG A 192 -20.27 19.32 -15.39
CA ARG A 192 -18.93 19.81 -15.75
C ARG A 192 -18.22 20.34 -14.50
N SER A 193 -17.26 19.61 -13.97
CA SER A 193 -16.13 20.17 -13.22
C SER A 193 -15.02 19.13 -13.18
N GLY A 194 -13.88 19.46 -13.79
CA GLY A 194 -12.71 18.59 -13.94
C GLY A 194 -11.97 18.35 -12.62
N ARG A 195 -12.52 17.47 -11.80
CA ARG A 195 -11.84 16.76 -10.75
C ARG A 195 -12.28 15.30 -10.88
N PHE A 196 -11.32 14.39 -11.02
CA PHE A 196 -11.58 12.97 -10.80
C PHE A 196 -12.07 12.81 -9.36
N ALA A 197 -13.38 12.95 -9.16
CA ALA A 197 -14.04 12.41 -7.99
C ALA A 197 -14.07 10.89 -8.17
N PRO A 198 -13.89 10.08 -7.10
CA PRO A 198 -14.18 8.65 -7.16
C PRO A 198 -15.66 8.53 -7.55
N GLY A 199 -15.88 8.17 -8.82
CA GLY A 199 -17.19 8.17 -9.44
C GLY A 199 -18.07 7.11 -8.79
N THR A 200 -19.31 7.46 -8.62
CA THR A 200 -20.48 6.64 -8.30
C THR A 200 -20.82 5.66 -9.43
N GLY A 201 -19.85 4.95 -9.93
CA GLY A 201 -19.96 3.81 -10.85
C GLY A 201 -19.22 2.64 -10.20
N SER A 202 -19.97 1.79 -9.70
CA SER A 202 -19.89 0.47 -9.08
C SER A 202 -18.62 -0.42 -9.18
N THR A 203 -17.44 0.07 -9.46
CA THR A 203 -16.22 -0.75 -9.35
C THR A 203 -15.33 -0.18 -8.26
N SER A 204 -15.54 -0.67 -7.04
CA SER A 204 -14.72 -0.31 -5.88
C SER A 204 -13.40 -1.06 -5.94
N ILE A 205 -12.27 -0.33 -5.93
CA ILE A 205 -10.92 -0.90 -5.93
C ILE A 205 -10.38 -0.99 -4.51
N ALA A 206 -9.62 -2.05 -4.22
CA ALA A 206 -8.88 -2.20 -2.99
C ALA A 206 -7.43 -1.66 -3.11
N PRO A 207 -6.77 -1.34 -1.99
CA PRO A 207 -5.38 -0.86 -1.97
C PRO A 207 -4.35 -1.85 -2.53
N ASP A 208 -4.71 -3.11 -2.69
CA ASP A 208 -3.92 -4.19 -3.33
C ASP A 208 -4.30 -4.44 -4.80
N GLY A 209 -5.07 -3.54 -5.42
CA GLY A 209 -5.48 -3.64 -6.82
C GLY A 209 -6.65 -4.59 -7.07
N ASP A 210 -7.32 -5.08 -6.05
CA ASP A 210 -8.46 -5.98 -6.17
C ASP A 210 -9.75 -5.18 -6.44
N ALA A 211 -10.46 -5.47 -7.56
CA ALA A 211 -11.72 -4.84 -7.95
C ALA A 211 -12.91 -5.77 -7.69
N GLU A 212 -14.10 -5.24 -7.41
CA GLU A 212 -15.30 -6.07 -7.30
C GLU A 212 -15.80 -6.51 -8.69
N VAL A 213 -15.97 -7.83 -8.84
CA VAL A 213 -16.41 -8.47 -10.09
C VAL A 213 -17.29 -9.65 -9.77
N ASP A 214 -18.48 -9.74 -10.39
CA ASP A 214 -19.49 -10.73 -10.05
C ASP A 214 -19.25 -12.12 -10.65
N ARG A 215 -18.67 -12.23 -11.84
CA ARG A 215 -18.49 -13.51 -12.56
C ARG A 215 -17.02 -13.84 -12.71
N THR A 216 -16.49 -14.68 -11.81
CA THR A 216 -15.06 -15.02 -11.78
C THR A 216 -14.77 -16.51 -11.96
N HIS A 217 -15.78 -17.38 -11.93
CA HIS A 217 -15.61 -18.84 -11.93
C HIS A 217 -15.05 -19.37 -13.26
N ASP A 218 -15.39 -18.72 -14.39
CA ASP A 218 -14.93 -19.10 -15.73
C ASP A 218 -13.66 -18.35 -16.17
N PHE A 219 -13.11 -17.49 -15.29
CA PHE A 219 -11.96 -16.68 -15.67
C PHE A 219 -10.72 -17.56 -15.88
N ALA A 220 -10.12 -17.48 -17.06
CA ALA A 220 -8.91 -18.21 -17.41
C ALA A 220 -7.67 -17.40 -17.04
N TYR A 221 -6.67 -18.04 -16.44
CA TYR A 221 -5.37 -17.44 -16.14
C TYR A 221 -4.25 -18.39 -16.51
N PRO A 222 -3.07 -17.88 -16.97
CA PRO A 222 -1.96 -18.72 -17.41
C PRO A 222 -1.11 -19.22 -16.25
N CYS A 223 -0.42 -20.32 -16.45
CA CYS A 223 0.72 -20.72 -15.64
C CYS A 223 2.02 -20.04 -16.13
N CYS A 224 3.08 -20.19 -15.35
CA CYS A 224 4.46 -19.96 -15.79
C CYS A 224 4.85 -20.98 -16.87
N ASP A 225 5.85 -20.67 -17.69
CA ASP A 225 6.34 -21.58 -18.73
C ASP A 225 6.91 -22.89 -18.14
N CYS A 226 7.33 -22.89 -16.86
CA CYS A 226 7.68 -24.11 -16.12
C CYS A 226 6.48 -24.92 -15.63
N GLY A 227 5.24 -24.49 -15.89
CA GLY A 227 4.00 -25.07 -15.36
C GLY A 227 3.63 -24.61 -13.94
N GLY A 228 4.47 -23.80 -13.31
CA GLY A 228 4.28 -23.32 -11.94
C GLY A 228 3.19 -22.25 -11.80
N MET A 229 2.69 -22.10 -10.58
CA MET A 229 1.67 -21.12 -10.22
C MET A 229 2.25 -19.69 -10.24
N LEU A 230 1.60 -18.79 -10.98
CA LEU A 230 1.92 -17.37 -10.97
C LEU A 230 1.18 -16.66 -9.82
N LYS A 231 1.90 -15.83 -9.08
CA LYS A 231 1.38 -14.99 -8.00
C LYS A 231 1.87 -13.54 -8.24
N PRO A 232 1.09 -12.48 -7.95
CA PRO A 232 1.66 -11.14 -7.92
C PRO A 232 2.80 -11.10 -6.89
N ASP A 233 3.88 -10.40 -7.17
CA ASP A 233 5.04 -10.31 -6.29
C ASP A 233 4.76 -9.35 -5.10
N VAL A 234 3.67 -9.65 -4.37
CA VAL A 234 3.27 -8.95 -3.16
C VAL A 234 3.08 -9.92 -2.00
N VAL A 235 3.27 -9.43 -0.78
CA VAL A 235 3.06 -10.20 0.44
C VAL A 235 1.57 -10.18 0.80
N TYR A 236 0.92 -11.32 0.71
CA TYR A 236 -0.47 -11.49 1.10
C TYR A 236 -0.66 -11.49 2.63
N PHE A 237 -1.89 -11.29 3.07
CA PHE A 237 -2.23 -11.55 4.47
C PHE A 237 -1.99 -13.02 4.82
N GLY A 238 -1.32 -13.25 5.96
CA GLY A 238 -0.88 -14.59 6.37
C GLY A 238 0.41 -15.10 5.72
N GLU A 239 1.00 -14.33 4.80
CA GLU A 239 2.31 -14.58 4.23
C GLU A 239 3.39 -13.78 4.99
N ASN A 240 4.60 -14.32 5.03
CA ASN A 240 5.75 -13.58 5.55
C ASN A 240 6.46 -12.82 4.44
N ALA A 241 6.85 -11.59 4.71
CA ALA A 241 7.75 -10.88 3.81
C ALA A 241 9.07 -11.65 3.64
N PRO A 242 9.66 -11.66 2.43
CA PRO A 242 10.93 -12.33 2.18
C PRO A 242 12.00 -11.86 3.16
N ARG A 243 12.78 -12.81 3.67
CA ARG A 243 13.82 -12.53 4.67
C ARG A 243 14.81 -11.45 4.20
N ALA A 244 15.29 -11.56 2.97
CA ALA A 244 16.21 -10.59 2.39
C ALA A 244 15.64 -9.15 2.33
N VAL A 245 14.33 -8.99 2.09
CA VAL A 245 13.66 -7.68 2.10
C VAL A 245 13.60 -7.10 3.51
N THR A 246 13.21 -7.94 4.49
CA THR A 246 13.15 -7.51 5.91
C THR A 246 14.52 -7.19 6.46
N GLU A 247 15.56 -7.95 6.11
CA GLU A 247 16.96 -7.68 6.51
C GLU A 247 17.45 -6.34 5.92
N ARG A 248 17.21 -6.07 4.64
CA ARG A 248 17.52 -4.77 4.02
C ARG A 248 16.82 -3.61 4.72
N ALA A 249 15.52 -3.74 4.97
CA ALA A 249 14.76 -2.70 5.65
C ALA A 249 15.28 -2.45 7.07
N HIS A 250 15.65 -3.50 7.80
CA HIS A 250 16.27 -3.36 9.13
C HIS A 250 17.67 -2.77 9.07
N ALA A 251 18.50 -3.13 8.08
CA ALA A 251 19.80 -2.52 7.88
C ALA A 251 19.72 -1.01 7.62
N MET A 252 18.69 -0.56 6.91
CA MET A 252 18.42 0.89 6.77
C MET A 252 18.01 1.53 8.10
N LEU A 253 17.20 0.84 8.92
CA LEU A 253 16.84 1.34 10.25
C LEU A 253 18.09 1.43 11.17
N ASP A 254 19.05 0.53 11.03
CA ASP A 254 20.29 0.55 11.82
C ASP A 254 21.16 1.76 11.51
N GLN A 255 21.08 2.30 10.30
CA GLN A 255 21.77 3.53 9.88
C GLN A 255 21.03 4.80 10.31
N ALA A 256 19.79 4.69 10.76
CA ALA A 256 18.96 5.83 11.10
C ALA A 256 19.08 6.23 12.57
N GLU A 257 19.08 7.52 12.84
CA GLU A 257 19.02 8.11 14.19
C GLU A 257 17.58 8.57 14.54
N ALA A 258 16.68 8.66 13.55
CA ALA A 258 15.29 9.02 13.73
C ALA A 258 14.38 8.21 12.81
N LEU A 259 13.09 8.09 13.16
CA LEU A 259 12.07 7.47 12.34
C LEU A 259 10.94 8.45 12.03
N LEU A 260 10.68 8.66 10.74
CA LEU A 260 9.52 9.40 10.24
C LEU A 260 8.50 8.41 9.67
N VAL A 261 7.26 8.49 10.15
CA VAL A 261 6.16 7.61 9.74
C VAL A 261 5.09 8.43 9.04
N LEU A 262 4.75 8.06 7.80
CA LEU A 262 3.82 8.79 6.96
C LEU A 262 2.67 7.91 6.46
N GLY A 263 1.42 8.32 6.74
CA GLY A 263 0.22 7.75 6.11
C GLY A 263 0.02 6.26 6.36
N THR A 264 0.30 5.77 7.55
CA THR A 264 0.04 4.37 7.92
C THR A 264 -0.64 4.28 9.27
N SER A 265 -1.67 3.45 9.36
CA SER A 265 -2.35 3.13 10.62
C SER A 265 -1.52 2.22 11.53
N LEU A 266 -0.41 1.65 11.03
CA LEU A 266 0.44 0.68 11.75
C LEU A 266 -0.30 -0.56 12.29
N SER A 267 -1.44 -0.89 11.69
CA SER A 267 -2.26 -2.04 12.11
C SER A 267 -1.54 -3.37 11.92
N VAL A 268 -0.70 -3.47 10.87
CA VAL A 268 0.08 -4.68 10.55
C VAL A 268 1.43 -4.66 11.28
N MET A 269 1.81 -5.83 11.77
CA MET A 269 3.04 -5.97 12.57
C MET A 269 4.31 -5.66 11.80
N SER A 270 4.33 -5.86 10.48
CA SER A 270 5.50 -5.57 9.64
C SER A 270 5.96 -4.10 9.76
N GLY A 271 5.04 -3.13 9.75
CA GLY A 271 5.34 -1.72 9.97
C GLY A 271 5.59 -1.38 11.45
N LEU A 272 4.75 -1.91 12.36
CA LEU A 272 4.84 -1.60 13.80
C LEU A 272 6.18 -2.04 14.43
N ARG A 273 6.83 -3.07 13.90
CA ARG A 273 8.16 -3.53 14.37
C ARG A 273 9.23 -2.44 14.27
N PHE A 274 9.19 -1.60 13.24
CA PHE A 274 10.13 -0.48 13.07
C PHE A 274 9.98 0.54 14.20
N LEU A 275 8.75 0.89 14.56
CA LEU A 275 8.50 1.81 15.67
C LEU A 275 8.95 1.23 16.99
N ARG A 276 8.58 -0.03 17.28
CA ARG A 276 8.96 -0.71 18.52
C ARG A 276 10.47 -0.78 18.70
N ARG A 277 11.19 -1.06 17.61
CA ARG A 277 12.66 -1.09 17.64
C ARG A 277 13.20 0.33 17.82
N SER A 278 12.73 1.33 17.10
CA SER A 278 13.15 2.72 17.26
C SER A 278 12.92 3.23 18.69
N ALA A 279 11.74 2.96 19.26
CA ALA A 279 11.43 3.33 20.64
C ALA A 279 12.36 2.63 21.65
N LYS A 280 12.63 1.33 21.47
CA LYS A 280 13.57 0.57 22.32
C LYS A 280 14.98 1.16 22.25
N ASP A 281 15.42 1.61 21.08
CA ASP A 281 16.74 2.17 20.83
C ASP A 281 16.81 3.68 21.18
N GLY A 282 15.72 4.26 21.73
CA GLY A 282 15.66 5.67 22.13
C GLY A 282 15.66 6.66 20.97
N ARG A 283 15.38 6.22 19.74
CA ARG A 283 15.32 7.10 18.57
C ARG A 283 14.04 7.93 18.59
N PRO A 284 14.08 9.23 18.28
CA PRO A 284 12.88 10.03 18.12
C PRO A 284 12.01 9.49 16.97
N ILE A 285 10.71 9.43 17.20
CA ILE A 285 9.70 8.94 16.26
C ILE A 285 8.70 10.05 16.01
N VAL A 286 8.59 10.48 14.76
CA VAL A 286 7.56 11.41 14.31
C VAL A 286 6.54 10.65 13.48
N ILE A 287 5.24 10.75 13.82
CA ILE A 287 4.16 10.17 13.04
C ILE A 287 3.33 11.30 12.42
N VAL A 288 3.09 11.23 11.11
CA VAL A 288 2.16 12.08 10.37
C VAL A 288 1.07 11.21 9.75
N ASN A 289 -0.17 11.35 10.22
CA ASN A 289 -1.30 10.56 9.71
C ASN A 289 -2.63 11.28 9.94
N ASP A 290 -3.60 11.11 9.04
CA ASP A 290 -4.99 11.51 9.27
C ASP A 290 -5.72 10.34 9.97
N GLY A 291 -6.01 10.49 11.26
CA GLY A 291 -6.56 9.45 12.13
C GLY A 291 -5.53 8.75 13.01
N ALA A 292 -6.01 8.06 14.04
CA ALA A 292 -5.18 7.37 15.03
C ALA A 292 -4.34 6.25 14.41
N THR A 293 -3.19 5.97 15.01
CA THR A 293 -2.34 4.84 14.63
C THR A 293 -2.09 3.91 15.81
N ARG A 294 -1.79 2.65 15.54
CA ARG A 294 -1.44 1.67 16.59
C ARG A 294 -0.12 2.00 17.29
N GLY A 295 0.65 2.92 16.75
CA GLY A 295 1.95 3.32 17.27
C GLY A 295 1.97 4.69 17.94
N ASP A 296 0.83 5.34 18.14
CA ASP A 296 0.76 6.69 18.69
C ASP A 296 1.46 6.81 20.06
N ASP A 297 1.32 5.80 20.92
CA ASP A 297 1.94 5.75 22.26
C ASP A 297 3.49 5.64 22.21
N LEU A 298 4.05 5.27 21.05
CA LEU A 298 5.50 5.18 20.83
C LEU A 298 6.08 6.44 20.22
N ALA A 299 5.24 7.36 19.77
CA ALA A 299 5.68 8.56 19.07
C ALA A 299 6.30 9.58 20.05
N THR A 300 7.45 10.14 19.67
CA THR A 300 7.99 11.35 20.34
C THR A 300 7.11 12.55 20.01
N LEU A 301 6.59 12.63 18.79
CA LEU A 301 5.69 13.66 18.35
C LEU A 301 4.71 13.12 17.31
N ARG A 302 3.43 13.40 17.53
CA ARG A 302 2.33 13.02 16.67
C ARG A 302 1.76 14.24 15.96
N LEU A 303 1.77 14.21 14.62
CA LEU A 303 1.14 15.24 13.79
C LEU A 303 -0.13 14.69 13.15
N HIS A 304 -1.21 15.41 13.28
CA HIS A 304 -2.48 15.14 12.62
C HIS A 304 -2.60 15.96 11.35
N GLY A 305 -3.12 15.36 10.29
CA GLY A 305 -3.42 16.06 9.04
C GLY A 305 -2.91 15.37 7.80
N ARG A 306 -3.15 16.04 6.67
CA ARG A 306 -2.66 15.59 5.37
C ARG A 306 -1.14 15.71 5.27
N ILE A 307 -0.50 14.76 4.65
CA ILE A 307 0.96 14.64 4.54
C ILE A 307 1.56 15.80 3.72
N THR A 308 0.97 16.08 2.55
CA THR A 308 1.51 17.07 1.60
C THR A 308 1.77 18.46 2.20
N PRO A 309 0.82 19.11 2.91
CA PRO A 309 1.07 20.43 3.50
C PRO A 309 2.22 20.43 4.52
N ILE A 310 2.34 19.34 5.30
CA ILE A 310 3.39 19.20 6.32
C ILE A 310 4.75 19.05 5.64
N LEU A 311 4.89 18.15 4.67
CA LEU A 311 6.15 17.98 3.93
C LEU A 311 6.56 19.22 3.16
N ARG A 312 5.62 19.94 2.53
CA ARG A 312 5.89 21.22 1.85
C ARG A 312 6.42 22.29 2.81
N ARG A 313 5.83 22.37 4.02
CA ARG A 313 6.33 23.30 5.05
C ARG A 313 7.76 22.95 5.44
N TRP A 314 8.07 21.67 5.62
CA TRP A 314 9.43 21.23 5.94
C TRP A 314 10.41 21.50 4.79
N LEU A 315 10.00 21.29 3.54
CA LEU A 315 10.84 21.59 2.37
C LEU A 315 11.20 23.07 2.27
N LEU A 316 10.23 23.95 2.51
CA LEU A 316 10.46 25.40 2.54
C LEU A 316 11.43 25.79 3.66
N ALA A 317 11.36 25.15 4.81
CA ALA A 317 12.23 25.43 5.94
C ALA A 317 13.63 24.81 5.81
N ALA A 318 13.80 23.76 4.99
CA ALA A 318 15.10 23.16 4.70
C ALA A 318 16.03 24.05 3.83
N GLY A 319 15.48 25.11 3.24
CA GLY A 319 16.23 26.01 2.34
C GLY A 319 16.49 25.39 0.96
N PRO A 320 17.15 26.12 0.07
CA PRO A 320 17.56 25.63 -1.26
C PRO A 320 18.65 24.57 -1.19
#